data_2d34d51268a8769ac61fee0dc2be1ea8
#
_entry.id   2d34d51268a8769ac61fee0dc2be1ea8
#
_cell.length_a   1.000
_cell.length_b   1.000
_cell.length_c   1.000
_cell.angle_alpha   90.00
_cell.angle_beta   90.00
_cell.angle_gamma   90.00
#
_symmetry.space_group_name_H-M   'P 1'
#
loop_
_entity.id
_entity.type
_entity.pdbx_description
1 polymer ?
#
loop_
_entity_poly.entity_id
_entity_poly.type
_entity_poly.pdbx_seq_one_letter_code
_entity_poly.pdbx_strand_id
1 'polypeptide(L)'
;MDNTKAQLLRWIDEDREEIVGFLCDFVRAKSPNPPGDTTLAAAHVTRFLTLNQLPFRVIAPQATMPNIVGSFEGARPGHHLVLNGHMDVFPADETNERWTHGPWSGVIAEGKIYGRGVADMKAGTSASIFTYRYLHRLRERLAGRLTLTAVSDEETFGPWGARYLMEHHPEVHGDCLLNGEPSSPLTIRFGEKGPLWLRFTVRTRGAHGAYTHLTPSATKIAARIIVDLEDLTTVPAAVPIDVADALAGAAAAIDEAQGPGAKDILQRVTVNIGVIHGGQKVNMVPGTCWFEADIRLPPGVSKDAVMTRVRAIAARYAEATMEEINFSAPSVCDPNHAMVRILRANARGLGRPEPAPIVSLGGTDARLWRQRGIPGLVHGPFPRGMAQADEHVEIEEYLHIVRMHVLSAFDYLSE
;
A
#
# COMPACT_ATOMS: atom_id res chain seq x y z
N MET A 1 -16.57 -11.87 -26.23
CA MET A 1 -15.54 -12.27 -25.23
C MET A 1 -14.78 -13.43 -25.83
N ASP A 2 -13.44 -13.40 -25.82
CA ASP A 2 -12.61 -14.52 -26.29
C ASP A 2 -12.98 -15.80 -25.53
N ASN A 3 -12.94 -16.95 -26.24
CA ASN A 3 -13.26 -18.26 -25.66
C ASN A 3 -12.39 -18.60 -24.43
N THR A 4 -11.14 -18.13 -24.42
CA THR A 4 -10.21 -18.31 -23.30
C THR A 4 -10.61 -17.48 -22.08
N LYS A 5 -11.04 -16.24 -22.25
CA LYS A 5 -11.56 -15.43 -21.14
C LYS A 5 -12.83 -16.04 -20.55
N ALA A 6 -13.72 -16.55 -21.39
CA ALA A 6 -14.91 -17.25 -20.90
C ALA A 6 -14.54 -18.52 -20.11
N GLN A 7 -13.48 -19.22 -20.49
CA GLN A 7 -12.95 -20.37 -19.75
C GLN A 7 -12.37 -19.95 -18.40
N LEU A 8 -11.58 -18.88 -18.35
CA LEU A 8 -11.02 -18.35 -17.09
C LEU A 8 -12.12 -17.93 -16.10
N LEU A 9 -13.16 -17.25 -16.59
CA LEU A 9 -14.31 -16.87 -15.74
C LEU A 9 -15.05 -18.09 -15.19
N ARG A 10 -15.28 -19.12 -16.03
CA ARG A 10 -15.87 -20.38 -15.53
C ARG A 10 -15.05 -21.03 -14.44
N TRP A 11 -13.73 -21.11 -14.58
CA TRP A 11 -12.84 -21.66 -13.54
C TRP A 11 -12.93 -20.87 -12.22
N ILE A 12 -12.99 -19.53 -12.29
CA ILE A 12 -13.16 -18.71 -11.10
C ILE A 12 -14.51 -18.97 -10.44
N ASP A 13 -15.56 -19.13 -11.23
CA ASP A 13 -16.90 -19.39 -10.70
C ASP A 13 -17.01 -20.81 -10.10
N GLU A 14 -16.41 -21.82 -10.73
CA GLU A 14 -16.31 -23.21 -10.23
C GLU A 14 -15.48 -23.30 -8.93
N ASP A 15 -14.38 -22.56 -8.85
CA ASP A 15 -13.45 -22.54 -7.70
C ASP A 15 -13.86 -21.51 -6.62
N ARG A 16 -15.06 -20.93 -6.70
CA ARG A 16 -15.52 -19.86 -5.80
C ARG A 16 -15.31 -20.18 -4.31
N GLU A 17 -15.71 -21.36 -3.89
CA GLU A 17 -15.60 -21.78 -2.48
C GLU A 17 -14.12 -21.92 -2.05
N GLU A 18 -13.28 -22.45 -2.92
CA GLU A 18 -11.85 -22.56 -2.68
C GLU A 18 -11.20 -21.17 -2.57
N ILE A 19 -11.53 -20.23 -3.47
CA ILE A 19 -11.02 -18.86 -3.47
C ILE A 19 -11.38 -18.16 -2.15
N VAL A 20 -12.65 -18.24 -1.75
CA VAL A 20 -13.14 -17.63 -0.50
C VAL A 20 -12.52 -18.30 0.72
N GLY A 21 -12.49 -19.64 0.75
CA GLY A 21 -11.88 -20.42 1.82
C GLY A 21 -10.39 -20.12 2.01
N PHE A 22 -9.65 -20.02 0.90
CA PHE A 22 -8.24 -19.62 0.92
C PHE A 22 -8.02 -18.29 1.63
N LEU A 23 -8.82 -17.26 1.30
CA LEU A 23 -8.70 -15.95 1.95
C LEU A 23 -9.06 -16.01 3.44
N CYS A 24 -10.12 -16.76 3.81
CA CYS A 24 -10.48 -16.95 5.21
C CYS A 24 -9.33 -17.57 6.02
N ASP A 25 -8.69 -18.61 5.48
CA ASP A 25 -7.56 -19.27 6.15
C ASP A 25 -6.30 -18.40 6.14
N PHE A 26 -6.12 -17.60 5.09
CA PHE A 26 -5.02 -16.65 5.03
C PHE A 26 -5.14 -15.55 6.10
N VAL A 27 -6.36 -15.09 6.39
CA VAL A 27 -6.63 -14.17 7.51
C VAL A 27 -6.31 -14.81 8.85
N ARG A 28 -6.66 -16.10 9.05
CA ARG A 28 -6.34 -16.88 10.27
C ARG A 28 -4.85 -17.09 10.48
N ALA A 29 -4.07 -17.09 9.41
CA ALA A 29 -2.61 -17.13 9.45
C ALA A 29 -2.07 -15.78 9.89
N LYS A 30 -1.94 -15.55 11.21
CA LYS A 30 -1.50 -14.30 11.83
C LYS A 30 -0.14 -13.85 11.30
N SER A 31 -0.02 -12.58 10.99
CA SER A 31 1.21 -11.98 10.43
C SER A 31 1.35 -10.49 10.78
N PRO A 32 1.15 -10.08 12.05
CA PRO A 32 1.25 -8.66 12.41
C PRO A 32 2.66 -8.12 12.26
N ASN A 33 2.79 -6.91 11.75
CA ASN A 33 4.05 -6.19 11.62
C ASN A 33 3.90 -4.72 12.09
N PRO A 34 4.52 -4.34 13.23
CA PRO A 34 5.31 -5.15 14.15
C PRO A 34 4.52 -6.28 14.85
N PRO A 35 5.21 -7.35 15.37
CA PRO A 35 6.67 -7.57 15.44
C PRO A 35 7.31 -8.13 14.16
N GLY A 36 6.54 -8.48 13.12
CA GLY A 36 7.07 -8.90 11.84
C GLY A 36 7.38 -10.39 11.75
N ASP A 37 6.47 -11.26 12.21
CA ASP A 37 6.52 -12.69 11.96
C ASP A 37 5.42 -13.07 10.95
N THR A 38 5.83 -13.35 9.71
CA THR A 38 4.95 -13.74 8.62
C THR A 38 5.04 -15.24 8.29
N THR A 39 5.71 -16.05 9.11
CA THR A 39 5.96 -17.47 8.84
C THR A 39 4.68 -18.27 8.64
N LEU A 40 3.62 -18.01 9.42
CA LEU A 40 2.32 -18.69 9.26
C LEU A 40 1.64 -18.32 7.93
N ALA A 41 1.67 -17.05 7.57
CA ALA A 41 1.12 -16.55 6.32
C ALA A 41 1.88 -17.16 5.11
N ALA A 42 3.20 -17.16 5.16
CA ALA A 42 4.04 -17.78 4.13
C ALA A 42 3.81 -19.30 4.03
N ALA A 43 3.64 -20.00 5.17
CA ALA A 43 3.31 -21.43 5.18
C ALA A 43 1.95 -21.71 4.50
N HIS A 44 0.95 -20.85 4.70
CA HIS A 44 -0.33 -20.97 4.02
C HIS A 44 -0.17 -20.85 2.50
N VAL A 45 0.54 -19.83 2.03
CA VAL A 45 0.78 -19.59 0.59
C VAL A 45 1.61 -20.73 -0.02
N THR A 46 2.73 -21.12 0.59
CA THR A 46 3.60 -22.18 0.05
C THR A 46 2.89 -23.53 0.00
N ARG A 47 2.05 -23.85 1.00
CA ARG A 47 1.19 -25.03 0.98
C ARG A 47 0.27 -25.04 -0.25
N PHE A 48 -0.40 -23.92 -0.52
CA PHE A 48 -1.28 -23.81 -1.69
C PHE A 48 -0.52 -23.99 -3.00
N LEU A 49 0.63 -23.33 -3.16
CA LEU A 49 1.46 -23.45 -4.35
C LEU A 49 1.95 -24.89 -4.55
N THR A 50 2.37 -25.58 -3.47
CA THR A 50 2.81 -26.96 -3.51
C THR A 50 1.68 -27.91 -3.91
N LEU A 51 0.49 -27.80 -3.32
CA LEU A 51 -0.67 -28.63 -3.64
C LEU A 51 -1.12 -28.48 -5.09
N ASN A 52 -0.95 -27.28 -5.66
CA ASN A 52 -1.27 -26.98 -7.06
C ASN A 52 -0.08 -27.22 -8.02
N GLN A 53 1.05 -27.75 -7.54
CA GLN A 53 2.26 -28.04 -8.32
C GLN A 53 2.78 -26.83 -9.09
N LEU A 54 2.69 -25.64 -8.47
CA LEU A 54 3.14 -24.37 -9.04
C LEU A 54 4.61 -24.14 -8.69
N PRO A 55 5.44 -23.65 -9.61
CA PRO A 55 6.84 -23.37 -9.33
C PRO A 55 6.96 -22.15 -8.39
N PHE A 56 7.76 -22.28 -7.34
CA PHE A 56 8.12 -21.18 -6.45
C PHE A 56 9.43 -21.47 -5.70
N ARG A 57 9.98 -20.44 -5.11
CA ARG A 57 11.07 -20.50 -4.14
C ARG A 57 10.79 -19.56 -2.97
N VAL A 58 11.41 -19.82 -1.83
CA VAL A 58 11.34 -18.96 -0.63
C VAL A 58 12.67 -18.23 -0.50
N ILE A 59 12.59 -16.91 -0.30
CA ILE A 59 13.74 -16.02 -0.07
C ILE A 59 13.52 -15.36 1.29
N ALA A 60 14.33 -15.74 2.28
CA ALA A 60 14.19 -15.30 3.66
C ALA A 60 15.46 -14.58 4.15
N PRO A 61 15.70 -13.31 3.76
CA PRO A 61 16.82 -12.55 4.30
C PRO A 61 16.73 -12.38 5.81
N GLN A 62 15.50 -12.31 6.32
CA GLN A 62 15.15 -12.41 7.73
C GLN A 62 14.30 -13.66 7.94
N ALA A 63 14.68 -14.51 8.87
CA ALA A 63 14.07 -15.83 9.05
C ALA A 63 12.55 -15.79 9.35
N THR A 64 12.08 -14.77 10.07
CA THR A 64 10.67 -14.57 10.41
C THR A 64 9.89 -13.83 9.32
N MET A 65 10.56 -13.37 8.26
CA MET A 65 9.97 -12.58 7.18
C MET A 65 10.28 -13.21 5.81
N PRO A 66 9.84 -14.44 5.54
CA PRO A 66 10.05 -15.10 4.25
C PRO A 66 9.25 -14.43 3.14
N ASN A 67 9.87 -14.30 1.97
CA ASN A 67 9.23 -13.87 0.72
C ASN A 67 9.06 -15.09 -0.20
N ILE A 68 7.97 -15.16 -0.92
CA ILE A 68 7.67 -16.24 -1.87
C ILE A 68 7.74 -15.67 -3.26
N VAL A 69 8.58 -16.25 -4.12
CA VAL A 69 8.75 -15.85 -5.51
C VAL A 69 8.45 -17.03 -6.40
N GLY A 70 7.37 -16.94 -7.17
CA GLY A 70 6.99 -17.89 -8.21
C GLY A 70 7.26 -17.30 -9.59
N SER A 71 7.65 -18.10 -10.57
CA SER A 71 7.81 -17.64 -11.95
C SER A 71 7.64 -18.77 -12.94
N PHE A 72 7.06 -18.47 -14.10
CA PHE A 72 7.03 -19.35 -15.24
C PHE A 72 7.06 -18.56 -16.56
N GLU A 73 7.51 -19.25 -17.61
CA GLU A 73 7.55 -18.72 -18.97
C GLU A 73 6.30 -19.17 -19.76
N GLY A 74 5.83 -18.30 -20.64
CA GLY A 74 4.87 -18.64 -21.70
C GLY A 74 5.53 -19.43 -22.84
N ALA A 75 4.74 -19.83 -23.83
CA ALA A 75 5.22 -20.62 -24.97
C ALA A 75 6.06 -19.83 -25.97
N ARG A 76 6.06 -18.51 -25.92
CA ARG A 76 6.80 -17.63 -26.85
C ARG A 76 7.33 -16.39 -26.09
N PRO A 77 8.36 -15.70 -26.62
CA PRO A 77 8.80 -14.43 -26.06
C PRO A 77 7.68 -13.39 -26.01
N GLY A 78 7.70 -12.52 -25.00
CA GLY A 78 6.71 -11.47 -24.80
C GLY A 78 7.00 -10.65 -23.55
N HIS A 79 6.00 -9.99 -23.01
CA HIS A 79 6.10 -9.16 -21.82
C HIS A 79 6.39 -9.96 -20.55
N HIS A 80 7.02 -9.31 -19.59
CA HIS A 80 7.20 -9.86 -18.24
C HIS A 80 6.30 -9.11 -17.24
N LEU A 81 5.19 -9.74 -16.87
CA LEU A 81 4.30 -9.20 -15.83
C LEU A 81 4.72 -9.69 -14.44
N VAL A 82 4.73 -8.78 -13.48
CA VAL A 82 4.92 -9.12 -12.06
C VAL A 82 3.61 -8.88 -11.32
N LEU A 83 3.21 -9.86 -10.51
CA LEU A 83 2.14 -9.74 -9.51
C LEU A 83 2.81 -9.60 -8.14
N ASN A 84 2.45 -8.56 -7.40
CA ASN A 84 2.99 -8.35 -6.05
C ASN A 84 1.85 -8.20 -5.04
N GLY A 85 2.10 -8.69 -3.83
CA GLY A 85 1.27 -8.43 -2.67
C GLY A 85 2.01 -8.80 -1.39
N HIS A 86 1.75 -8.05 -0.30
CA HIS A 86 2.34 -8.37 0.99
C HIS A 86 1.48 -9.34 1.80
N MET A 87 2.11 -10.01 2.77
CA MET A 87 1.51 -10.99 3.67
C MET A 87 1.41 -10.50 5.10
N ASP A 88 2.25 -9.52 5.48
CA ASP A 88 2.16 -8.86 6.78
C ASP A 88 0.95 -7.93 6.85
N VAL A 89 0.54 -7.59 8.05
CA VAL A 89 -0.65 -6.78 8.30
C VAL A 89 -0.44 -5.88 9.52
N PHE A 90 -1.16 -4.79 9.62
CA PHE A 90 -1.17 -3.96 10.82
C PHE A 90 -1.40 -4.79 12.08
N PRO A 91 -0.76 -4.46 13.23
CA PRO A 91 -1.11 -5.05 14.51
C PRO A 91 -2.59 -4.85 14.84
N ALA A 92 -3.18 -5.79 15.56
CA ALA A 92 -4.51 -5.66 16.12
C ALA A 92 -4.42 -5.61 17.65
N ASP A 93 -5.02 -4.60 18.26
CA ASP A 93 -5.13 -4.50 19.71
C ASP A 93 -6.38 -5.24 20.19
N GLU A 94 -6.23 -6.54 20.45
CA GLU A 94 -7.31 -7.41 20.93
C GLU A 94 -7.86 -6.99 22.31
N THR A 95 -7.18 -6.09 23.03
CA THR A 95 -7.56 -5.65 24.37
C THR A 95 -8.39 -4.37 24.34
N ASN A 96 -8.02 -3.39 23.52
CA ASN A 96 -8.64 -2.07 23.52
C ASN A 96 -9.55 -1.85 22.30
N GLU A 97 -9.35 -2.57 21.20
CA GLU A 97 -10.24 -2.53 20.03
C GLU A 97 -11.45 -3.45 20.24
N ARG A 98 -12.62 -2.94 19.89
CA ARG A 98 -13.88 -3.73 19.96
C ARG A 98 -14.13 -4.43 18.63
N TRP A 99 -13.68 -5.66 18.52
CA TRP A 99 -13.93 -6.53 17.37
C TRP A 99 -15.25 -7.29 17.54
N THR A 100 -16.14 -7.22 16.54
CA THR A 100 -17.38 -8.03 16.52
C THR A 100 -17.06 -9.50 16.28
N HIS A 101 -16.09 -9.80 15.39
CA HIS A 101 -15.77 -11.17 14.98
C HIS A 101 -14.34 -11.62 15.33
N GLY A 102 -13.55 -10.75 15.99
CA GLY A 102 -12.14 -10.98 16.29
C GLY A 102 -11.23 -10.80 15.08
N PRO A 103 -10.00 -10.27 15.30
CA PRO A 103 -9.10 -9.87 14.22
C PRO A 103 -8.57 -11.03 13.36
N TRP A 104 -8.51 -12.23 13.91
CA TRP A 104 -7.96 -13.42 13.23
C TRP A 104 -9.02 -14.46 12.90
N SER A 105 -10.29 -14.07 12.86
CA SER A 105 -11.38 -15.02 12.69
C SER A 105 -11.51 -15.56 11.27
N GLY A 106 -11.26 -14.72 10.24
CA GLY A 106 -11.55 -15.06 8.85
C GLY A 106 -12.99 -15.56 8.68
N VAL A 107 -13.93 -14.99 9.47
CA VAL A 107 -15.32 -15.43 9.48
C VAL A 107 -16.07 -14.80 8.31
N ILE A 108 -17.01 -15.57 7.77
CA ILE A 108 -17.97 -15.07 6.80
C ILE A 108 -19.26 -14.72 7.53
N ALA A 109 -19.65 -13.44 7.44
CA ALA A 109 -20.93 -12.95 7.94
C ALA A 109 -21.51 -11.92 6.96
N GLU A 110 -22.80 -11.96 6.71
CA GLU A 110 -23.51 -11.00 5.86
C GLU A 110 -22.87 -10.79 4.46
N GLY A 111 -22.34 -11.87 3.84
CA GLY A 111 -21.68 -11.79 2.54
C GLY A 111 -20.28 -11.14 2.55
N LYS A 112 -19.68 -10.95 3.72
CA LYS A 112 -18.38 -10.34 3.95
C LYS A 112 -17.43 -11.31 4.65
N ILE A 113 -16.13 -11.14 4.41
CA ILE A 113 -15.06 -11.81 5.15
C ILE A 113 -14.44 -10.79 6.08
N TYR A 114 -14.39 -11.11 7.38
CA TYR A 114 -13.88 -10.22 8.42
C TYR A 114 -12.51 -10.68 8.94
N GLY A 115 -11.68 -9.71 9.26
CA GLY A 115 -10.44 -9.90 9.99
C GLY A 115 -9.33 -8.95 9.57
N ARG A 116 -8.33 -8.77 10.43
CA ARG A 116 -7.17 -7.92 10.19
C ARG A 116 -6.40 -8.38 8.95
N GLY A 117 -6.10 -7.43 8.07
CA GLY A 117 -5.35 -7.69 6.85
C GLY A 117 -6.19 -8.29 5.71
N VAL A 118 -7.51 -8.48 5.91
CA VAL A 118 -8.35 -9.01 4.84
C VAL A 118 -8.45 -8.04 3.66
N ALA A 119 -8.57 -6.74 3.93
CA ALA A 119 -8.54 -5.69 2.92
C ALA A 119 -7.10 -5.30 2.59
N ASP A 120 -6.25 -5.13 3.61
CA ASP A 120 -4.86 -4.69 3.48
C ASP A 120 -3.86 -5.78 3.92
N MET A 121 -3.29 -6.59 2.96
CA MET A 121 -3.80 -6.69 1.58
C MET A 121 -4.01 -8.16 1.17
N LYS A 122 -4.38 -9.05 2.14
CA LYS A 122 -4.50 -10.49 1.86
C LYS A 122 -5.49 -10.83 0.73
N ALA A 123 -6.56 -10.05 0.54
CA ALA A 123 -7.47 -10.22 -0.60
C ALA A 123 -6.75 -9.98 -1.93
N GLY A 124 -5.97 -8.91 -2.05
CA GLY A 124 -5.18 -8.62 -3.25
C GLY A 124 -4.07 -9.63 -3.49
N THR A 125 -3.36 -10.04 -2.43
CA THR A 125 -2.33 -11.09 -2.50
C THR A 125 -2.94 -12.41 -2.95
N SER A 126 -4.13 -12.76 -2.44
CA SER A 126 -4.89 -13.94 -2.89
C SER A 126 -5.27 -13.84 -4.37
N ALA A 127 -5.75 -12.68 -4.82
CA ALA A 127 -6.07 -12.47 -6.24
C ALA A 127 -4.84 -12.69 -7.14
N SER A 128 -3.66 -12.23 -6.71
CA SER A 128 -2.38 -12.48 -7.39
C SER A 128 -2.02 -13.96 -7.43
N ILE A 129 -2.20 -14.70 -6.33
CA ILE A 129 -1.92 -16.14 -6.23
C ILE A 129 -2.85 -16.95 -7.14
N PHE A 130 -4.15 -16.66 -7.15
CA PHE A 130 -5.09 -17.34 -8.05
C PHE A 130 -4.84 -16.97 -9.51
N THR A 131 -4.46 -15.74 -9.81
CA THR A 131 -4.02 -15.32 -11.15
C THR A 131 -2.84 -16.15 -11.61
N TYR A 132 -1.82 -16.31 -10.77
CA TYR A 132 -0.65 -17.13 -11.03
C TYR A 132 -1.04 -18.60 -11.33
N ARG A 133 -1.97 -19.19 -10.54
CA ARG A 133 -2.47 -20.55 -10.75
C ARG A 133 -3.18 -20.71 -12.10
N TYR A 134 -4.13 -19.83 -12.42
CA TYR A 134 -4.92 -19.98 -13.65
C TYR A 134 -4.07 -19.75 -14.90
N LEU A 135 -3.17 -18.77 -14.86
CA LEU A 135 -2.32 -18.50 -16.02
C LEU A 135 -1.25 -19.59 -16.19
N HIS A 136 -0.75 -20.20 -15.11
CA HIS A 136 0.11 -21.38 -15.23
C HIS A 136 -0.58 -22.55 -15.94
N ARG A 137 -1.88 -22.77 -15.74
CA ARG A 137 -2.68 -23.76 -16.49
C ARG A 137 -2.73 -23.43 -17.99
N LEU A 138 -2.63 -22.16 -18.35
CA LEU A 138 -2.70 -21.65 -19.73
C LEU A 138 -1.35 -21.27 -20.31
N ARG A 139 -0.23 -21.54 -19.65
CA ARG A 139 1.10 -21.04 -20.04
C ARG A 139 1.46 -21.33 -21.50
N GLU A 140 1.01 -22.45 -22.05
CA GLU A 140 1.22 -22.80 -23.45
C GLU A 140 0.51 -21.86 -24.45
N ARG A 141 -0.37 -21.00 -23.99
CA ARG A 141 -1.09 -19.98 -24.79
C ARG A 141 -0.59 -18.57 -24.56
N LEU A 142 0.33 -18.39 -23.62
CA LEU A 142 0.83 -17.08 -23.22
C LEU A 142 2.14 -16.76 -23.93
N ALA A 143 2.43 -15.45 -23.98
CA ALA A 143 3.73 -14.94 -24.34
C ALA A 143 4.43 -14.37 -23.09
N GLY A 144 5.78 -14.37 -23.14
CA GLY A 144 6.58 -13.75 -22.10
C GLY A 144 6.59 -14.51 -20.78
N ARG A 145 6.52 -13.79 -19.66
CA ARG A 145 6.79 -14.33 -18.34
C ARG A 145 5.79 -13.78 -17.31
N LEU A 146 5.36 -14.64 -16.39
CA LEU A 146 4.62 -14.21 -15.21
C LEU A 146 5.43 -14.51 -13.96
N THR A 147 5.62 -13.49 -13.11
CA THR A 147 6.24 -13.63 -11.79
C THR A 147 5.25 -13.24 -10.71
N LEU A 148 5.13 -14.05 -9.66
CA LEU A 148 4.41 -13.77 -8.43
C LEU A 148 5.42 -13.44 -7.34
N THR A 149 5.20 -12.36 -6.60
CA THR A 149 5.92 -12.03 -5.36
C THR A 149 4.93 -11.83 -4.23
N ALA A 150 4.87 -12.79 -3.28
CA ALA A 150 4.17 -12.62 -2.02
C ALA A 150 5.20 -12.29 -0.94
N VAL A 151 5.20 -11.06 -0.47
CA VAL A 151 6.29 -10.49 0.32
C VAL A 151 5.90 -10.20 1.76
N SER A 152 6.91 -9.99 2.58
CA SER A 152 6.80 -9.54 3.97
C SER A 152 7.26 -8.09 4.09
N ASP A 153 7.05 -7.47 5.27
CA ASP A 153 7.67 -6.21 5.70
C ASP A 153 7.29 -4.97 4.88
N GLU A 154 6.06 -4.95 4.32
CA GLU A 154 5.52 -3.75 3.67
C GLU A 154 5.06 -2.71 4.69
N GLU A 155 4.33 -3.11 5.72
CA GLU A 155 3.61 -2.26 6.68
C GLU A 155 4.53 -1.35 7.51
N THR A 156 5.82 -1.66 7.54
CA THR A 156 6.86 -0.82 8.18
C THR A 156 7.75 -0.10 7.16
N PHE A 157 7.48 -0.22 5.85
CA PHE A 157 8.39 0.17 4.77
C PHE A 157 9.78 -0.47 4.94
N GLY A 158 9.81 -1.67 5.50
CA GLY A 158 11.04 -2.34 5.92
C GLY A 158 11.91 -2.83 4.78
N PRO A 159 13.14 -3.29 5.11
CA PRO A 159 14.12 -3.71 4.11
C PRO A 159 13.99 -5.17 3.67
N TRP A 160 13.14 -5.98 4.31
CA TRP A 160 13.20 -7.44 4.17
C TRP A 160 12.23 -8.04 3.14
N GLY A 161 11.24 -7.24 2.70
CA GLY A 161 10.21 -7.62 1.74
C GLY A 161 10.54 -7.29 0.29
N ALA A 162 9.63 -6.59 -0.37
CA ALA A 162 9.76 -6.18 -1.78
C ALA A 162 11.03 -5.37 -2.02
N ARG A 163 11.46 -4.52 -1.09
CA ARG A 163 12.70 -3.76 -1.20
C ARG A 163 13.91 -4.68 -1.36
N TYR A 164 14.03 -5.72 -0.52
CA TYR A 164 15.09 -6.71 -0.63
C TYR A 164 15.09 -7.38 -2.00
N LEU A 165 13.90 -7.83 -2.45
CA LEU A 165 13.77 -8.48 -3.74
C LEU A 165 14.19 -7.55 -4.89
N MET A 166 13.75 -6.30 -4.88
CA MET A 166 14.09 -5.31 -5.91
C MET A 166 15.58 -4.99 -5.95
N GLU A 167 16.29 -5.07 -4.83
CA GLU A 167 17.72 -4.78 -4.75
C GLU A 167 18.59 -5.99 -5.12
N HIS A 168 18.18 -7.21 -4.79
CA HIS A 168 19.02 -8.40 -4.88
C HIS A 168 18.54 -9.44 -5.90
N HIS A 169 17.32 -9.30 -6.44
CA HIS A 169 16.67 -10.26 -7.33
C HIS A 169 16.12 -9.59 -8.59
N PRO A 170 16.99 -9.22 -9.57
CA PRO A 170 16.56 -8.52 -10.79
C PRO A 170 15.47 -9.24 -11.59
N GLU A 171 15.35 -10.54 -11.42
CA GLU A 171 14.32 -11.37 -12.07
C GLU A 171 12.89 -11.04 -11.63
N VAL A 172 12.70 -10.24 -10.57
CA VAL A 172 11.38 -9.77 -10.15
C VAL A 172 11.04 -8.37 -10.68
N HIS A 173 11.90 -7.73 -11.45
CA HIS A 173 11.65 -6.38 -11.95
C HIS A 173 10.50 -6.35 -12.95
N GLY A 174 10.54 -7.19 -13.99
CA GLY A 174 9.52 -7.22 -15.03
C GLY A 174 9.44 -5.95 -15.89
N ASP A 175 8.43 -5.91 -16.76
CA ASP A 175 8.11 -4.76 -17.61
C ASP A 175 6.92 -3.97 -17.07
N CYS A 176 6.10 -4.60 -16.23
CA CYS A 176 4.95 -4.02 -15.58
C CYS A 176 4.64 -4.78 -14.29
N LEU A 177 4.21 -4.05 -13.27
CA LEU A 177 3.67 -4.59 -12.04
C LEU A 177 2.15 -4.37 -11.98
N LEU A 178 1.42 -5.42 -11.59
CA LEU A 178 0.04 -5.33 -11.09
C LEU A 178 0.01 -5.77 -9.63
N ASN A 179 -0.47 -4.87 -8.77
CA ASN A 179 -0.55 -5.06 -7.33
C ASN A 179 -2.01 -4.96 -6.87
N GLY A 180 -2.40 -5.75 -5.89
CA GLY A 180 -3.78 -5.85 -5.39
C GLY A 180 -4.08 -5.06 -4.13
N GLU A 181 -3.25 -4.09 -3.75
CA GLU A 181 -3.49 -3.20 -2.60
C GLU A 181 -4.90 -2.59 -2.59
N PRO A 182 -5.48 -2.37 -1.39
CA PRO A 182 -6.79 -1.76 -1.28
C PRO A 182 -6.82 -0.39 -1.96
N SER A 183 -7.61 -0.28 -3.00
CA SER A 183 -7.70 0.93 -3.82
C SER A 183 -9.14 1.34 -4.12
N SER A 184 -9.95 0.44 -4.48
CA SER A 184 -11.34 0.46 -4.95
C SER A 184 -11.44 -0.17 -6.35
N PRO A 185 -12.49 -0.96 -6.62
CA PRO A 185 -12.79 -1.43 -7.97
C PRO A 185 -13.06 -0.31 -8.98
N LEU A 186 -13.28 0.92 -8.50
CA LEU A 186 -13.56 2.11 -9.34
C LEU A 186 -12.28 2.87 -9.72
N THR A 187 -11.11 2.43 -9.24
CA THR A 187 -9.85 3.17 -9.46
C THR A 187 -8.70 2.26 -9.87
N ILE A 188 -7.74 2.84 -10.58
CA ILE A 188 -6.43 2.26 -10.85
C ILE A 188 -5.40 3.25 -10.34
N ARG A 189 -4.63 2.89 -9.32
CA ARG A 189 -3.57 3.78 -8.84
C ARG A 189 -2.34 3.64 -9.74
N PHE A 190 -1.99 4.70 -10.44
CA PHE A 190 -0.77 4.79 -11.26
C PHE A 190 0.35 5.57 -10.56
N GLY A 191 0.08 6.06 -9.36
CA GLY A 191 1.04 6.81 -8.56
C GLY A 191 0.59 6.95 -7.12
N GLU A 192 1.47 7.52 -6.30
CA GLU A 192 1.23 7.76 -4.88
C GLU A 192 2.05 8.92 -4.34
N LYS A 193 1.57 9.51 -3.23
CA LYS A 193 2.32 10.50 -2.46
C LYS A 193 3.46 9.80 -1.71
N GLY A 194 4.58 10.50 -1.57
CA GLY A 194 5.73 10.01 -0.81
C GLY A 194 5.70 10.47 0.64
N PRO A 195 5.86 9.57 1.63
CA PRO A 195 6.01 9.95 3.02
C PRO A 195 7.40 10.52 3.31
N LEU A 196 7.44 11.55 4.14
CA LEU A 196 8.63 12.08 4.81
C LEU A 196 8.30 12.18 6.30
N TRP A 197 8.92 11.32 7.11
CA TRP A 197 8.70 11.31 8.55
C TRP A 197 9.85 11.97 9.26
N LEU A 198 9.53 12.96 10.08
CA LEU A 198 10.50 13.75 10.83
C LEU A 198 10.17 13.70 12.32
N ARG A 199 11.19 13.55 13.17
CA ARG A 199 11.07 13.76 14.61
C ARG A 199 11.70 15.09 14.98
N PHE A 200 10.97 15.90 15.74
CA PHE A 200 11.46 17.13 16.35
C PHE A 200 11.62 16.91 17.86
N THR A 201 12.75 17.30 18.40
CA THR A 201 13.02 17.25 19.85
C THR A 201 13.35 18.64 20.33
N VAL A 202 12.59 19.15 21.30
CA VAL A 202 12.78 20.45 21.94
C VAL A 202 13.31 20.24 23.35
N ARG A 203 14.43 20.91 23.70
CA ARG A 203 15.05 20.84 25.02
C ARG A 203 15.25 22.23 25.59
N THR A 204 14.80 22.43 26.85
CA THR A 204 14.99 23.63 27.63
C THR A 204 15.42 23.25 29.04
N ARG A 205 15.73 24.23 29.88
CA ARG A 205 16.16 23.94 31.25
C ARG A 205 15.03 23.41 32.16
N GLY A 206 13.76 23.70 31.83
CA GLY A 206 12.63 23.45 32.72
C GLY A 206 12.68 24.34 33.98
N ALA A 207 11.54 24.43 34.68
CA ALA A 207 11.42 25.17 35.96
C ALA A 207 10.16 24.78 36.73
N HIS A 208 9.97 25.29 37.91
CA HIS A 208 8.69 25.28 38.60
C HIS A 208 7.68 26.15 37.84
N GLY A 209 6.43 25.68 37.68
CA GLY A 209 5.40 26.29 36.79
C GLY A 209 5.06 27.75 37.12
N ALA A 210 5.29 28.23 38.36
CA ALA A 210 5.11 29.62 38.72
C ALA A 210 6.20 30.56 38.15
N TYR A 211 7.36 30.00 37.70
CA TYR A 211 8.52 30.80 37.25
C TYR A 211 8.72 30.73 35.74
N THR A 212 7.66 31.00 34.99
CA THR A 212 7.65 30.93 33.50
C THR A 212 8.62 31.91 32.84
N HIS A 213 9.11 32.90 33.55
CA HIS A 213 10.10 33.89 33.10
C HIS A 213 11.56 33.37 33.10
N LEU A 214 11.84 32.26 33.80
CA LEU A 214 13.22 31.75 33.95
C LEU A 214 13.71 30.89 32.78
N THR A 215 12.79 30.29 32.04
CA THR A 215 13.09 29.40 30.89
C THR A 215 11.89 29.27 29.98
N PRO A 216 12.11 29.16 28.68
CA PRO A 216 11.01 28.84 27.77
C PRO A 216 10.47 27.42 28.02
N SER A 217 9.21 27.20 27.72
CA SER A 217 8.53 25.89 27.82
C SER A 217 8.76 25.08 26.55
N ALA A 218 9.34 23.89 26.68
CA ALA A 218 9.55 22.99 25.54
C ALA A 218 8.23 22.63 24.81
N THR A 219 7.13 22.43 25.54
CA THR A 219 5.83 22.14 24.93
C THR A 219 5.25 23.33 24.16
N LYS A 220 5.47 24.58 24.64
CA LYS A 220 5.03 25.78 23.91
C LYS A 220 5.85 26.00 22.63
N ILE A 221 7.15 25.70 22.66
CA ILE A 221 7.99 25.76 21.45
C ILE A 221 7.55 24.69 20.46
N ALA A 222 7.36 23.45 20.91
CA ALA A 222 6.87 22.36 20.05
C ALA A 222 5.54 22.73 19.37
N ALA A 223 4.57 23.28 20.13
CA ALA A 223 3.28 23.73 19.58
C ALA A 223 3.45 24.81 18.50
N ARG A 224 4.41 25.74 18.65
CA ARG A 224 4.69 26.76 17.61
C ARG A 224 5.30 26.14 16.36
N ILE A 225 6.24 25.21 16.50
CA ILE A 225 6.85 24.50 15.37
C ILE A 225 5.75 23.73 14.61
N ILE A 226 4.85 23.05 15.32
CA ILE A 226 3.72 22.32 14.72
C ILE A 226 2.85 23.25 13.87
N VAL A 227 2.47 24.42 14.40
CA VAL A 227 1.70 25.41 13.65
C VAL A 227 2.47 25.95 12.44
N ASP A 228 3.76 26.21 12.61
CA ASP A 228 4.62 26.70 11.52
C ASP A 228 4.80 25.66 10.40
N LEU A 229 4.76 24.36 10.71
CA LEU A 229 4.84 23.29 9.71
C LEU A 229 3.65 23.29 8.74
N GLU A 230 2.50 23.88 9.09
CA GLU A 230 1.35 24.04 8.18
C GLU A 230 1.71 24.87 6.92
N ASP A 231 2.75 25.73 6.98
CA ASP A 231 3.27 26.46 5.83
C ASP A 231 3.73 25.55 4.70
N LEU A 232 4.10 24.31 5.00
CA LEU A 232 4.51 23.31 4.01
C LEU A 232 3.39 23.00 3.01
N THR A 233 2.12 23.17 3.39
CA THR A 233 0.97 22.97 2.51
C THR A 233 0.94 23.95 1.33
N THR A 234 1.71 25.04 1.41
CA THR A 234 1.86 26.06 0.36
C THR A 234 3.00 25.76 -0.62
N VAL A 235 3.77 24.69 -0.43
CA VAL A 235 4.84 24.28 -1.36
C VAL A 235 4.21 23.98 -2.71
N PRO A 236 4.60 24.67 -3.80
CA PRO A 236 4.02 24.44 -5.10
C PRO A 236 4.41 23.06 -5.66
N ALA A 237 3.43 22.35 -6.21
CA ALA A 237 3.66 21.08 -6.90
C ALA A 237 3.75 21.32 -8.41
N ALA A 238 4.84 20.92 -9.03
CA ALA A 238 5.02 20.92 -10.49
C ALA A 238 4.51 19.57 -11.05
N VAL A 239 3.19 19.35 -10.95
CA VAL A 239 2.55 18.10 -11.41
C VAL A 239 2.63 18.02 -12.93
N PRO A 240 3.10 16.90 -13.53
CA PRO A 240 3.06 16.68 -14.97
C PRO A 240 1.63 16.82 -15.53
N ILE A 241 1.50 17.37 -16.74
CA ILE A 241 0.18 17.72 -17.30
C ILE A 241 -0.73 16.51 -17.47
N ASP A 242 -0.18 15.37 -17.91
CA ASP A 242 -0.91 14.11 -18.07
C ASP A 242 -1.41 13.54 -16.75
N VAL A 243 -0.65 13.72 -15.67
CA VAL A 243 -1.06 13.37 -14.30
C VAL A 243 -2.17 14.29 -13.82
N ALA A 244 -2.02 15.61 -14.05
CA ALA A 244 -3.03 16.59 -13.65
C ALA A 244 -4.37 16.37 -14.39
N ASP A 245 -4.32 16.08 -15.69
CA ASP A 245 -5.50 15.79 -16.52
C ASP A 245 -6.20 14.49 -16.06
N ALA A 246 -5.43 13.43 -15.77
CA ALA A 246 -5.99 12.19 -15.24
C ALA A 246 -6.72 12.41 -13.91
N LEU A 247 -6.11 13.17 -12.98
CA LEU A 247 -6.71 13.46 -11.68
C LEU A 247 -7.97 14.34 -11.81
N ALA A 248 -7.96 15.32 -12.69
CA ALA A 248 -9.14 16.17 -12.95
C ALA A 248 -10.32 15.33 -13.47
N GLY A 249 -10.05 14.40 -14.41
CA GLY A 249 -11.06 13.47 -14.93
C GLY A 249 -11.60 12.46 -13.92
N ALA A 250 -10.85 12.21 -12.83
CA ALA A 250 -11.15 11.18 -11.83
C ALA A 250 -11.72 11.74 -10.51
N ALA A 251 -12.01 13.03 -10.41
CA ALA A 251 -12.33 13.72 -9.14
C ALA A 251 -13.42 13.01 -8.30
N ALA A 252 -14.50 12.54 -8.94
CA ALA A 252 -15.59 11.84 -8.25
C ALA A 252 -15.12 10.45 -7.72
N ALA A 253 -14.39 9.69 -8.53
CA ALA A 253 -13.87 8.37 -8.13
C ALA A 253 -12.82 8.49 -7.02
N ILE A 254 -12.04 9.57 -7.00
CA ILE A 254 -11.08 9.87 -5.93
C ILE A 254 -11.81 10.06 -4.60
N ASP A 255 -12.82 10.94 -4.57
CA ASP A 255 -13.58 11.22 -3.34
C ASP A 255 -14.37 9.98 -2.87
N GLU A 256 -14.86 9.15 -3.79
CA GLU A 256 -15.53 7.88 -3.44
C GLU A 256 -14.55 6.86 -2.85
N ALA A 257 -13.38 6.69 -3.45
CA ALA A 257 -12.41 5.67 -3.05
C ALA A 257 -11.56 6.06 -1.82
N GLN A 258 -11.26 7.35 -1.64
CA GLN A 258 -10.32 7.84 -0.63
C GLN A 258 -10.99 8.79 0.40
N GLY A 259 -12.29 9.00 0.30
CA GLY A 259 -13.07 9.85 1.18
C GLY A 259 -13.30 11.27 0.64
N PRO A 260 -14.38 11.93 1.06
CA PRO A 260 -14.73 13.29 0.62
C PRO A 260 -13.59 14.29 0.86
N GLY A 261 -13.23 15.06 -0.16
CA GLY A 261 -12.14 16.05 -0.12
C GLY A 261 -10.76 15.50 -0.46
N ALA A 262 -10.63 14.20 -0.72
CA ALA A 262 -9.36 13.59 -1.11
C ALA A 262 -8.78 14.23 -2.37
N LYS A 263 -9.62 14.55 -3.37
CA LYS A 263 -9.20 15.24 -4.61
C LYS A 263 -8.49 16.58 -4.36
N ASP A 264 -8.86 17.28 -3.27
CA ASP A 264 -8.33 18.63 -2.97
C ASP A 264 -6.94 18.58 -2.33
N ILE A 265 -6.57 17.43 -1.73
CA ILE A 265 -5.28 17.24 -1.04
C ILE A 265 -4.28 16.38 -1.81
N LEU A 266 -4.71 15.72 -2.90
CA LEU A 266 -3.81 14.87 -3.68
C LEU A 266 -2.63 15.63 -4.29
N GLN A 267 -2.83 16.86 -4.71
CA GLN A 267 -1.80 17.68 -5.34
C GLN A 267 -1.14 18.67 -4.36
N ARG A 268 -1.35 18.52 -3.06
CA ARG A 268 -0.75 19.38 -2.01
C ARG A 268 0.14 18.57 -1.08
N VAL A 269 1.15 19.23 -0.53
CA VAL A 269 1.84 18.70 0.65
C VAL A 269 0.84 18.68 1.80
N THR A 270 0.79 17.58 2.54
CA THR A 270 -0.02 17.47 3.75
C THR A 270 0.88 17.18 4.95
N VAL A 271 0.50 17.67 6.12
CA VAL A 271 1.21 17.51 7.39
C VAL A 271 0.27 16.90 8.42
N ASN A 272 0.70 15.83 9.04
CA ASN A 272 0.03 15.25 10.20
C ASN A 272 1.03 15.12 11.35
N ILE A 273 0.58 15.39 12.56
CA ILE A 273 1.37 15.14 13.77
C ILE A 273 0.81 13.88 14.44
N GLY A 274 1.48 12.76 14.17
CA GLY A 274 1.00 11.45 14.63
C GLY A 274 1.29 11.19 16.11
N VAL A 275 2.39 11.74 16.62
CA VAL A 275 2.84 11.52 18.01
C VAL A 275 3.35 12.82 18.60
N ILE A 276 3.00 13.09 19.86
CA ILE A 276 3.58 14.19 20.66
C ILE A 276 3.70 13.76 22.12
N HIS A 277 4.86 14.00 22.70
CA HIS A 277 5.13 13.74 24.13
C HIS A 277 5.87 14.92 24.79
N GLY A 278 5.40 15.36 25.95
CA GLY A 278 6.09 16.43 26.69
C GLY A 278 5.43 16.77 28.02
N GLY A 279 6.25 17.25 28.95
CA GLY A 279 5.82 17.59 30.30
C GLY A 279 5.79 16.39 31.25
N GLN A 280 5.72 16.68 32.56
CA GLN A 280 5.68 15.68 33.64
C GLN A 280 4.53 15.95 34.61
N LYS A 281 4.30 17.22 34.97
CA LYS A 281 3.31 17.65 35.94
C LYS A 281 2.77 19.03 35.60
N VAL A 282 1.51 19.31 35.89
CA VAL A 282 0.83 20.56 35.54
C VAL A 282 1.52 21.82 36.06
N ASN A 283 2.18 21.77 37.24
CA ASN A 283 2.87 22.89 37.85
C ASN A 283 4.39 22.91 37.58
N MET A 284 4.83 22.39 36.45
CA MET A 284 6.19 22.48 35.95
C MET A 284 6.25 23.16 34.58
N VAL A 285 7.28 23.94 34.30
CA VAL A 285 7.63 24.34 32.94
C VAL A 285 8.37 23.17 32.30
N PRO A 286 7.83 22.54 31.24
CA PRO A 286 8.45 21.36 30.62
C PRO A 286 9.84 21.67 30.07
N GLY A 287 10.82 20.83 30.42
CA GLY A 287 12.19 20.90 29.91
C GLY A 287 12.42 20.09 28.64
N THR A 288 11.48 19.21 28.29
CA THR A 288 11.57 18.38 27.08
C THR A 288 10.18 18.18 26.45
N CYS A 289 10.14 18.25 25.13
CA CYS A 289 9.02 17.83 24.32
C CYS A 289 9.55 17.28 22.99
N TRP A 290 8.94 16.21 22.48
CA TRP A 290 9.22 15.73 21.13
C TRP A 290 7.93 15.37 20.43
N PHE A 291 7.94 15.44 19.10
CA PHE A 291 6.83 15.04 18.26
C PHE A 291 7.31 14.49 16.93
N GLU A 292 6.45 13.70 16.29
CA GLU A 292 6.68 13.14 14.97
C GLU A 292 5.66 13.67 13.96
N ALA A 293 6.19 14.14 12.83
CA ALA A 293 5.42 14.67 11.71
C ALA A 293 5.46 13.69 10.54
N ASP A 294 4.30 13.30 10.03
CA ASP A 294 4.11 12.60 8.77
C ASP A 294 3.75 13.64 7.69
N ILE A 295 4.72 13.94 6.84
CA ILE A 295 4.58 14.88 5.73
C ILE A 295 4.43 14.06 4.46
N ARG A 296 3.33 14.29 3.69
CA ARG A 296 3.11 13.58 2.43
C ARG A 296 3.34 14.53 1.25
N LEU A 297 4.31 14.16 0.41
CA LEU A 297 4.70 14.90 -0.78
C LEU A 297 3.91 14.38 -1.98
N PRO A 298 3.18 15.23 -2.74
CA PRO A 298 2.57 14.82 -3.98
C PRO A 298 3.61 14.66 -5.10
N PRO A 299 3.28 13.97 -6.22
CA PRO A 299 4.07 14.02 -7.43
C PRO A 299 4.38 15.45 -7.86
N GLY A 300 5.59 15.71 -8.30
CA GLY A 300 6.06 17.06 -8.67
C GLY A 300 6.60 17.90 -7.51
N VAL A 301 6.62 17.38 -6.28
CA VAL A 301 7.29 18.01 -5.12
C VAL A 301 8.52 17.21 -4.74
N SER A 302 9.69 17.87 -4.73
CA SER A 302 10.94 17.24 -4.30
C SER A 302 11.10 17.29 -2.78
N LYS A 303 11.85 16.32 -2.22
CA LYS A 303 12.27 16.33 -0.81
C LYS A 303 13.00 17.62 -0.45
N ASP A 304 13.91 18.07 -1.32
CA ASP A 304 14.73 19.24 -1.05
C ASP A 304 13.93 20.53 -0.92
N ALA A 305 12.87 20.68 -1.73
CA ALA A 305 11.96 21.84 -1.64
C ALA A 305 11.26 21.88 -0.27
N VAL A 306 10.75 20.74 0.20
CA VAL A 306 10.12 20.63 1.52
C VAL A 306 11.13 20.81 2.63
N MET A 307 12.28 20.11 2.58
CA MET A 307 13.31 20.19 3.62
C MET A 307 13.94 21.58 3.74
N THR A 308 14.02 22.35 2.66
CA THR A 308 14.47 23.74 2.71
C THR A 308 13.54 24.57 3.60
N ARG A 309 12.23 24.45 3.46
CA ARG A 309 11.26 25.13 4.32
C ARG A 309 11.28 24.58 5.75
N VAL A 310 11.34 23.27 5.93
CA VAL A 310 11.45 22.64 7.26
C VAL A 310 12.67 23.17 8.02
N ARG A 311 13.83 23.23 7.36
CA ARG A 311 15.05 23.78 7.97
C ARG A 311 14.91 25.26 8.33
N ALA A 312 14.27 26.06 7.47
CA ALA A 312 14.00 27.48 7.75
C ALA A 312 13.04 27.66 8.94
N ILE A 313 12.04 26.78 9.10
CA ILE A 313 11.16 26.76 10.27
C ILE A 313 11.98 26.37 11.52
N ALA A 314 12.71 25.26 11.49
CA ALA A 314 13.50 24.77 12.61
C ALA A 314 14.54 25.80 13.10
N ALA A 315 15.19 26.52 12.18
CA ALA A 315 16.20 27.54 12.50
C ALA A 315 15.68 28.72 13.34
N ARG A 316 14.37 28.91 13.42
CA ARG A 316 13.74 29.92 14.29
C ARG A 316 13.72 29.53 15.78
N TYR A 317 14.06 28.29 16.10
CA TYR A 317 13.93 27.68 17.42
C TYR A 317 15.25 27.00 17.80
N ALA A 318 16.14 27.77 18.48
CA ALA A 318 17.47 27.30 18.87
C ALA A 318 17.44 26.06 19.81
N GLU A 319 16.32 25.85 20.52
CA GLU A 319 16.10 24.74 21.44
C GLU A 319 15.67 23.45 20.73
N ALA A 320 15.38 23.51 19.44
CA ALA A 320 14.85 22.37 18.66
C ALA A 320 15.95 21.70 17.83
N THR A 321 15.93 20.37 17.82
CA THR A 321 16.65 19.53 16.86
C THR A 321 15.66 18.73 16.04
N MET A 322 16.04 18.35 14.83
CA MET A 322 15.23 17.56 13.91
C MET A 322 16.05 16.40 13.37
N GLU A 323 15.43 15.24 13.27
CA GLU A 323 15.97 14.06 12.62
C GLU A 323 14.95 13.48 11.62
N GLU A 324 15.45 12.89 10.53
CA GLU A 324 14.64 12.17 9.56
C GLU A 324 14.48 10.72 10.03
N ILE A 325 13.23 10.25 10.11
CA ILE A 325 12.90 8.87 10.48
C ILE A 325 12.82 8.01 9.23
N ASN A 326 12.10 8.49 8.21
CA ASN A 326 11.86 7.76 6.97
C ASN A 326 11.58 8.72 5.82
N PHE A 327 11.96 8.30 4.62
CA PHE A 327 11.58 8.98 3.38
C PHE A 327 11.39 7.97 2.24
N SER A 328 10.31 8.14 1.51
CA SER A 328 10.11 7.54 0.19
C SER A 328 9.66 8.61 -0.79
N ALA A 329 10.28 8.69 -1.95
CA ALA A 329 9.89 9.68 -2.95
C ALA A 329 8.47 9.40 -3.47
N PRO A 330 7.68 10.45 -3.78
CA PRO A 330 6.46 10.27 -4.55
C PRO A 330 6.78 9.61 -5.89
N SER A 331 5.86 8.81 -6.39
CA SER A 331 6.09 8.05 -7.63
C SER A 331 4.85 8.04 -8.50
N VAL A 332 5.06 8.09 -9.82
CA VAL A 332 4.01 7.94 -10.84
C VAL A 332 4.55 7.14 -12.02
N CYS A 333 3.67 6.50 -12.75
CA CYS A 333 3.92 6.00 -14.10
C CYS A 333 2.89 6.60 -15.07
N ASP A 334 2.96 6.23 -16.34
CA ASP A 334 2.03 6.72 -17.36
C ASP A 334 0.57 6.35 -17.03
N PRO A 335 -0.34 7.33 -16.83
CA PRO A 335 -1.77 7.07 -16.59
C PRO A 335 -2.46 6.39 -17.78
N ASN A 336 -1.85 6.40 -18.97
CA ASN A 336 -2.35 5.80 -20.20
C ASN A 336 -1.64 4.48 -20.56
N HIS A 337 -0.86 3.90 -19.63
CA HIS A 337 -0.15 2.64 -19.85
C HIS A 337 -1.08 1.52 -20.35
N ALA A 338 -0.54 0.55 -21.11
CA ALA A 338 -1.31 -0.57 -21.68
C ALA A 338 -2.16 -1.28 -20.62
N MET A 339 -1.60 -1.58 -19.45
CA MET A 339 -2.32 -2.23 -18.34
C MET A 339 -3.52 -1.40 -17.84
N VAL A 340 -3.46 -0.07 -17.84
CA VAL A 340 -4.61 0.79 -17.48
C VAL A 340 -5.75 0.59 -18.49
N ARG A 341 -5.43 0.58 -19.79
CA ARG A 341 -6.41 0.34 -20.86
C ARG A 341 -7.02 -1.06 -20.77
N ILE A 342 -6.20 -2.06 -20.47
CA ILE A 342 -6.62 -3.47 -20.28
C ILE A 342 -7.58 -3.59 -19.10
N LEU A 343 -7.23 -3.04 -17.93
CA LEU A 343 -8.10 -3.05 -16.74
C LEU A 343 -9.45 -2.40 -17.04
N ARG A 344 -9.47 -1.22 -17.66
CA ARG A 344 -10.70 -0.52 -18.04
C ARG A 344 -11.55 -1.34 -19.03
N ALA A 345 -10.94 -1.95 -20.04
CA ALA A 345 -11.63 -2.78 -21.01
C ALA A 345 -12.23 -4.04 -20.35
N ASN A 346 -11.52 -4.67 -19.41
CA ASN A 346 -12.00 -5.84 -18.69
C ASN A 346 -13.15 -5.49 -17.73
N ALA A 347 -13.08 -4.36 -17.01
CA ALA A 347 -14.19 -3.89 -16.19
C ALA A 347 -15.47 -3.70 -17.04
N ARG A 348 -15.35 -3.04 -18.20
CA ARG A 348 -16.46 -2.85 -19.16
C ARG A 348 -16.98 -4.21 -19.64
N GLY A 349 -16.08 -5.14 -19.99
CA GLY A 349 -16.44 -6.50 -20.43
C GLY A 349 -17.17 -7.33 -19.37
N LEU A 350 -16.96 -7.02 -18.10
CA LEU A 350 -17.64 -7.60 -16.94
C LEU A 350 -18.93 -6.84 -16.55
N GLY A 351 -19.34 -5.84 -17.32
CA GLY A 351 -20.53 -5.01 -17.02
C GLY A 351 -20.36 -4.11 -15.81
N ARG A 352 -19.11 -3.73 -15.47
CA ARG A 352 -18.78 -2.83 -14.35
C ARG A 352 -18.36 -1.45 -14.86
N PRO A 353 -18.47 -0.40 -14.03
CA PRO A 353 -17.88 0.90 -14.34
C PRO A 353 -16.38 0.80 -14.67
N GLU A 354 -15.93 1.61 -15.62
CA GLU A 354 -14.50 1.66 -15.93
C GLU A 354 -13.74 2.35 -14.78
N PRO A 355 -12.72 1.70 -14.21
CA PRO A 355 -11.95 2.31 -13.15
C PRO A 355 -11.15 3.53 -13.66
N ALA A 356 -11.17 4.60 -12.87
CA ALA A 356 -10.45 5.83 -13.20
C ALA A 356 -8.97 5.74 -12.75
N PRO A 357 -8.00 6.20 -13.58
CA PRO A 357 -6.61 6.30 -13.15
C PRO A 357 -6.44 7.42 -12.12
N ILE A 358 -5.83 7.09 -10.97
CA ILE A 358 -5.64 8.03 -9.86
C ILE A 358 -4.25 7.92 -9.22
N VAL A 359 -3.89 8.94 -8.44
CA VAL A 359 -2.79 8.91 -7.47
C VAL A 359 -3.34 8.57 -6.09
N SER A 360 -2.60 7.82 -5.28
CA SER A 360 -2.95 7.48 -3.89
C SER A 360 -2.41 8.49 -2.89
N LEU A 361 -3.14 8.66 -1.78
CA LEU A 361 -2.67 9.36 -0.58
C LEU A 361 -1.66 8.50 0.21
N GLY A 362 -1.84 7.19 0.23
CA GLY A 362 -0.97 6.20 0.90
C GLY A 362 0.08 5.62 -0.04
N GLY A 363 1.17 5.12 0.53
CA GLY A 363 2.23 4.41 -0.18
C GLY A 363 1.98 2.91 -0.24
N THR A 364 2.54 2.25 -1.24
CA THR A 364 2.48 0.79 -1.46
C THR A 364 3.83 0.29 -1.99
N ASP A 365 4.06 -1.02 -2.01
CA ASP A 365 5.25 -1.59 -2.65
C ASP A 365 5.38 -1.24 -4.14
N ALA A 366 4.30 -0.91 -4.83
CA ALA A 366 4.33 -0.53 -6.24
C ALA A 366 5.25 0.68 -6.51
N ARG A 367 5.52 1.52 -5.49
CA ARG A 367 6.49 2.61 -5.58
C ARG A 367 7.89 2.14 -5.97
N LEU A 368 8.30 0.97 -5.50
CA LEU A 368 9.65 0.44 -5.72
C LEU A 368 9.91 0.14 -7.20
N TRP A 369 8.88 -0.32 -7.94
CA TRP A 369 8.92 -0.50 -9.39
C TRP A 369 8.90 0.86 -10.10
N ARG A 370 7.98 1.74 -9.73
CA ARG A 370 7.88 3.09 -10.33
C ARG A 370 9.16 3.91 -10.15
N GLN A 371 9.82 3.82 -9.00
CA GLN A 371 11.10 4.47 -8.73
C GLN A 371 12.25 3.95 -9.60
N ARG A 372 12.09 2.76 -10.20
CA ARG A 372 13.01 2.19 -11.22
C ARG A 372 12.55 2.44 -12.65
N GLY A 373 11.51 3.25 -12.85
CA GLY A 373 10.94 3.52 -14.19
C GLY A 373 10.09 2.38 -14.74
N ILE A 374 9.73 1.39 -13.92
CA ILE A 374 8.86 0.27 -14.32
C ILE A 374 7.43 0.64 -13.95
N PRO A 375 6.47 0.59 -14.89
CA PRO A 375 5.07 0.84 -14.59
C PRO A 375 4.53 -0.08 -13.50
N GLY A 376 4.00 0.52 -12.42
CA GLY A 376 3.40 -0.20 -11.30
C GLY A 376 1.98 0.29 -11.07
N LEU A 377 1.01 -0.58 -11.34
CA LEU A 377 -0.42 -0.27 -11.23
C LEU A 377 -0.99 -1.01 -10.03
N VAL A 378 -1.91 -0.32 -9.32
CA VAL A 378 -2.62 -0.91 -8.17
C VAL A 378 -4.12 -0.95 -8.47
N HIS A 379 -4.72 -2.14 -8.32
CA HIS A 379 -6.16 -2.34 -8.48
C HIS A 379 -6.63 -3.42 -7.50
N GLY A 380 -7.40 -3.04 -6.49
CA GLY A 380 -7.82 -3.93 -5.41
C GLY A 380 -9.15 -3.55 -4.79
N PRO A 381 -9.54 -4.16 -3.67
CA PRO A 381 -10.82 -3.92 -3.02
C PRO A 381 -10.91 -2.53 -2.38
N PHE A 382 -12.10 -2.12 -1.93
CA PHE A 382 -12.26 -0.96 -1.08
C PHE A 382 -11.56 -1.14 0.28
N PRO A 383 -10.93 -0.09 0.83
CA PRO A 383 -10.22 -0.14 2.12
C PRO A 383 -11.17 -0.09 3.33
N ARG A 384 -12.16 -0.99 3.39
CA ARG A 384 -13.20 -0.96 4.43
C ARG A 384 -12.65 -1.37 5.79
N GLY A 385 -12.61 -0.43 6.72
CA GLY A 385 -12.08 -0.66 8.06
C GLY A 385 -10.57 -0.95 8.10
N MET A 386 -9.83 -0.60 7.05
CA MET A 386 -8.38 -0.77 6.97
C MET A 386 -7.70 -0.20 8.22
N ALA A 387 -6.85 -0.99 8.88
CA ALA A 387 -6.19 -0.68 10.14
C ALA A 387 -7.13 -0.41 11.35
N GLN A 388 -8.42 -0.67 11.23
CA GLN A 388 -9.43 -0.51 12.30
C GLN A 388 -10.04 -1.87 12.69
N ALA A 389 -10.82 -1.90 13.77
CA ALA A 389 -11.63 -3.07 14.10
C ALA A 389 -12.69 -3.32 13.02
N ASP A 390 -13.08 -4.59 12.87
CA ASP A 390 -14.07 -5.06 11.89
C ASP A 390 -13.68 -4.76 10.41
N GLU A 391 -12.37 -4.73 10.14
CA GLU A 391 -11.85 -4.73 8.77
C GLU A 391 -12.46 -5.89 7.98
N HIS A 392 -12.96 -5.61 6.76
CA HIS A 392 -13.66 -6.60 5.96
C HIS A 392 -13.59 -6.31 4.46
N VAL A 393 -13.82 -7.37 3.67
CA VAL A 393 -14.09 -7.28 2.23
C VAL A 393 -15.42 -7.94 1.90
N GLU A 394 -16.16 -7.41 0.93
CA GLU A 394 -17.34 -8.07 0.38
C GLU A 394 -16.89 -9.22 -0.53
N ILE A 395 -17.50 -10.41 -0.39
CA ILE A 395 -17.10 -11.59 -1.16
C ILE A 395 -17.21 -11.33 -2.66
N GLU A 396 -18.29 -10.69 -3.12
CA GLU A 396 -18.50 -10.42 -4.56
C GLU A 396 -17.48 -9.40 -5.10
N GLU A 397 -17.06 -8.45 -4.28
CA GLU A 397 -16.01 -7.50 -4.64
C GLU A 397 -14.65 -8.20 -4.73
N TYR A 398 -14.31 -9.02 -3.75
CA TYR A 398 -13.08 -9.81 -3.77
C TYR A 398 -13.01 -10.70 -5.02
N LEU A 399 -14.09 -11.43 -5.34
CA LEU A 399 -14.18 -12.26 -6.55
C LEU A 399 -14.09 -11.41 -7.83
N HIS A 400 -14.63 -10.19 -7.82
CA HIS A 400 -14.46 -9.26 -8.93
C HIS A 400 -12.99 -8.88 -9.12
N ILE A 401 -12.25 -8.59 -8.04
CA ILE A 401 -10.81 -8.30 -8.10
C ILE A 401 -10.03 -9.51 -8.65
N VAL A 402 -10.36 -10.73 -8.22
CA VAL A 402 -9.77 -11.95 -8.80
C VAL A 402 -10.02 -12.01 -10.33
N ARG A 403 -11.26 -11.79 -10.78
CA ARG A 403 -11.58 -11.76 -12.21
C ARG A 403 -10.80 -10.69 -12.96
N MET A 404 -10.70 -9.49 -12.38
CA MET A 404 -9.96 -8.37 -12.97
C MET A 404 -8.47 -8.68 -13.13
N HIS A 405 -7.82 -9.22 -12.10
CA HIS A 405 -6.42 -9.58 -12.16
C HIS A 405 -6.16 -10.69 -13.18
N VAL A 406 -6.96 -11.76 -13.15
CA VAL A 406 -6.82 -12.90 -14.06
C VAL A 406 -6.98 -12.48 -15.52
N LEU A 407 -8.05 -11.74 -15.85
CA LEU A 407 -8.30 -11.31 -17.22
C LEU A 407 -7.26 -10.30 -17.70
N SER A 408 -6.83 -9.40 -16.84
CA SER A 408 -5.88 -8.34 -17.22
C SER A 408 -4.46 -8.90 -17.38
N ALA A 409 -4.06 -9.83 -16.54
CA ALA A 409 -2.78 -10.53 -16.70
C ALA A 409 -2.80 -11.41 -17.97
N PHE A 410 -3.92 -12.07 -18.27
CA PHE A 410 -4.07 -12.84 -19.50
C PHE A 410 -3.95 -11.95 -20.75
N ASP A 411 -4.66 -10.83 -20.80
CA ASP A 411 -4.58 -9.91 -21.95
C ASP A 411 -3.16 -9.38 -22.14
N TYR A 412 -2.52 -8.94 -21.07
CA TYR A 412 -1.16 -8.37 -21.10
C TYR A 412 -0.12 -9.39 -21.59
N LEU A 413 -0.27 -10.66 -21.25
CA LEU A 413 0.62 -11.75 -21.66
C LEU A 413 0.18 -12.44 -22.95
N SER A 414 -0.89 -11.96 -23.60
CA SER A 414 -1.34 -12.46 -24.90
C SER A 414 -0.89 -11.57 -26.06
N GLU A 415 -0.46 -10.33 -25.74
CA GLU A 415 0.17 -9.41 -26.70
C GLU A 415 1.61 -9.86 -27.01
#